data_8c65d9a30698fe22b0af6bdf85a80ef9
#
_entry.id   8c65d9a30698fe22b0af6bdf85a80ef9
#
_cell.length_a   1.000
_cell.length_b   1.000
_cell.length_c   1.000
_cell.angle_alpha   90.00
_cell.angle_beta   90.00
_cell.angle_gamma   90.00
#
_symmetry.space_group_name_H-M   'P 1'
#
loop_
_entity.id
_entity.type
_entity.pdbx_description
1 polymer ?
#
loop_
_entity_poly.entity_id
_entity_poly.type
_entity_poly.pdbx_seq_one_letter_code
_entity_poly.pdbx_strand_id
1 'polypeptide(L)'
;MLKIVLTGLLLWASAVSAVTLDQLQQRFASQPVIRADFTQTRTISGMRQPLVSHGQMLIAREQGLWWHQQTPFVMTLLLDDKRMVQSLNGQKPQVITADSNPQMFQFNHLLRALFQADQKVLNENFSVAFSDRGNGAWTLDLTPKAAPLNKIFNRILLAGNTFLDSINLDDKQGDKTEIQLSNTRIEPPQLSDEEQARFAGP
;
A
#
# COMPACT_ATOMS: atom_id res chain seq x y z
N MET A 1 9.31 63.51 -29.21
CA MET A 1 8.69 62.24 -29.63
C MET A 1 9.22 61.15 -28.70
N LEU A 2 8.42 60.79 -27.68
CA LEU A 2 8.78 59.81 -26.65
C LEU A 2 8.14 58.48 -27.02
N LYS A 3 8.94 57.46 -27.40
CA LYS A 3 8.45 56.10 -27.70
C LYS A 3 8.41 55.32 -26.38
N ILE A 4 7.20 55.04 -25.90
CA ILE A 4 6.95 54.16 -24.76
C ILE A 4 7.01 52.71 -25.33
N VAL A 5 8.04 51.95 -24.94
CA VAL A 5 8.11 50.49 -25.21
C VAL A 5 7.42 49.79 -24.04
N LEU A 6 6.21 49.27 -24.34
CA LEU A 6 5.43 48.45 -23.40
C LEU A 6 5.96 47.02 -23.44
N THR A 7 6.80 46.64 -22.48
CA THR A 7 7.30 45.27 -22.36
C THR A 7 6.21 44.42 -21.67
N GLY A 8 5.50 43.63 -22.48
CA GLY A 8 4.51 42.68 -21.94
C GLY A 8 5.19 41.51 -21.22
N LEU A 9 4.99 41.46 -19.90
CA LEU A 9 5.39 40.29 -19.09
C LEU A 9 4.40 39.17 -19.34
N LEU A 10 4.80 38.17 -20.14
CA LEU A 10 4.06 36.90 -20.30
C LEU A 10 4.28 36.08 -19.03
N LEU A 11 3.29 36.07 -18.14
CA LEU A 11 3.19 35.13 -17.02
C LEU A 11 2.88 33.74 -17.56
N TRP A 12 3.87 32.91 -17.67
CA TRP A 12 3.68 31.47 -17.88
C TRP A 12 3.11 30.87 -16.61
N ALA A 13 1.79 30.73 -16.56
CA ALA A 13 1.14 29.92 -15.56
C ALA A 13 1.50 28.45 -15.88
N SER A 14 2.43 27.87 -15.13
CA SER A 14 2.68 26.43 -15.14
C SER A 14 1.39 25.76 -14.65
N ALA A 15 0.66 25.14 -15.54
CA ALA A 15 -0.47 24.30 -15.18
C ALA A 15 0.08 23.13 -14.36
N VAL A 16 -0.06 23.20 -13.04
CA VAL A 16 0.17 22.05 -12.16
C VAL A 16 -0.92 21.05 -12.52
N SER A 17 -0.54 19.99 -13.25
CA SER A 17 -1.48 18.91 -13.60
C SER A 17 -1.87 18.20 -12.31
N ALA A 18 -3.16 18.22 -12.00
CA ALA A 18 -3.72 17.49 -10.87
C ALA A 18 -3.53 15.98 -11.09
N VAL A 19 -3.10 15.26 -10.06
CA VAL A 19 -3.00 13.79 -10.10
C VAL A 19 -4.40 13.20 -10.09
N THR A 20 -4.65 12.21 -10.96
CA THR A 20 -5.92 11.46 -10.99
C THR A 20 -5.73 10.04 -10.50
N LEU A 21 -6.83 9.39 -10.10
CA LEU A 21 -6.78 7.98 -9.69
C LEU A 21 -6.33 7.06 -10.84
N ASP A 22 -6.73 7.37 -12.09
CA ASP A 22 -6.27 6.63 -13.28
C ASP A 22 -4.76 6.71 -13.47
N GLN A 23 -4.19 7.91 -13.32
CA GLN A 23 -2.74 8.11 -13.41
C GLN A 23 -2.01 7.38 -12.29
N LEU A 24 -2.58 7.37 -11.08
CA LEU A 24 -2.03 6.64 -9.94
C LEU A 24 -2.03 5.13 -10.21
N GLN A 25 -3.13 4.59 -10.69
CA GLN A 25 -3.25 3.19 -11.07
C GLN A 25 -2.23 2.80 -12.16
N GLN A 26 -2.13 3.60 -13.22
CA GLN A 26 -1.15 3.36 -14.28
C GLN A 26 0.28 3.37 -13.76
N ARG A 27 0.60 4.31 -12.87
CA ARG A 27 1.91 4.43 -12.23
C ARG A 27 2.26 3.18 -11.44
N PHE A 28 1.35 2.70 -10.59
CA PHE A 28 1.59 1.50 -9.78
C PHE A 28 1.59 0.22 -10.62
N ALA A 29 0.66 0.14 -11.58
CA ALA A 29 0.61 -1.00 -12.50
C ALA A 29 1.82 -1.09 -13.44
N SER A 30 2.57 0.00 -13.67
CA SER A 30 3.78 -0.02 -14.49
C SER A 30 5.00 -0.58 -13.76
N GLN A 31 4.99 -0.66 -12.43
CA GLN A 31 6.14 -1.11 -11.66
C GLN A 31 6.12 -2.63 -11.48
N PRO A 32 7.11 -3.36 -12.04
CA PRO A 32 7.18 -4.82 -11.88
C PRO A 32 7.59 -5.21 -10.46
N VAL A 33 8.44 -4.41 -9.82
CA VAL A 33 8.96 -4.65 -8.47
C VAL A 33 9.02 -3.35 -7.68
N ILE A 34 8.52 -3.39 -6.44
CA ILE A 34 8.60 -2.28 -5.47
C ILE A 34 9.19 -2.82 -4.17
N ARG A 35 10.20 -2.15 -3.66
CA ARG A 35 10.86 -2.43 -2.38
C ARG A 35 10.69 -1.24 -1.47
N ALA A 36 10.39 -1.48 -0.21
CA ALA A 36 10.36 -0.41 0.79
C ALA A 36 10.70 -0.96 2.18
N ASP A 37 11.15 -0.06 3.05
CA ASP A 37 11.17 -0.29 4.48
C ASP A 37 9.85 0.20 5.06
N PHE A 38 9.39 -0.42 6.16
CA PHE A 38 8.18 0.03 6.84
C PHE A 38 8.41 0.23 8.34
N THR A 39 7.68 1.18 8.88
CA THR A 39 7.41 1.33 10.31
C THR A 39 5.91 1.21 10.51
N GLN A 40 5.48 0.24 11.31
CA GLN A 40 4.09 0.05 11.66
C GLN A 40 3.89 0.43 13.12
N THR A 41 2.95 1.32 13.39
CA THR A 41 2.52 1.72 14.72
C THR A 41 1.07 1.29 14.92
N ARG A 42 0.82 0.40 15.88
CA ARG A 42 -0.52 -0.03 16.23
C ARG A 42 -0.94 0.49 17.60
N THR A 43 -1.95 1.32 17.62
CA THR A 43 -2.61 1.83 18.83
C THR A 43 -3.80 0.95 19.13
N ILE A 44 -3.73 0.19 20.22
CA ILE A 44 -4.78 -0.72 20.64
C ILE A 44 -5.64 -0.02 21.69
N SER A 45 -6.95 -0.05 21.51
CA SER A 45 -7.90 0.53 22.45
C SER A 45 -7.71 -0.08 23.84
N GLY A 46 -7.54 0.78 24.87
CA GLY A 46 -7.27 0.35 26.23
C GLY A 46 -5.80 0.10 26.59
N MET A 47 -4.88 0.09 25.63
CA MET A 47 -3.43 0.06 25.88
C MET A 47 -2.85 1.46 26.02
N ARG A 48 -1.90 1.64 26.97
CA ARG A 48 -1.28 2.97 27.21
C ARG A 48 -0.22 3.34 26.15
N GLN A 49 0.42 2.34 25.58
CA GLN A 49 1.52 2.55 24.62
C GLN A 49 1.22 1.81 23.31
N PRO A 50 1.51 2.42 22.17
CA PRO A 50 1.38 1.75 20.89
C PRO A 50 2.42 0.64 20.75
N LEU A 51 2.10 -0.35 19.94
CA LEU A 51 3.03 -1.36 19.49
C LEU A 51 3.71 -0.87 18.21
N VAL A 52 5.04 -0.81 18.22
CA VAL A 52 5.82 -0.38 17.07
C VAL A 52 6.60 -1.56 16.50
N SER A 53 6.53 -1.73 15.21
CA SER A 53 7.30 -2.74 14.49
C SER A 53 7.95 -2.15 13.24
N HIS A 54 9.08 -2.74 12.85
CA HIS A 54 9.86 -2.32 11.68
C HIS A 54 10.21 -3.52 10.84
N GLY A 55 10.36 -3.28 9.55
CA GLY A 55 10.76 -4.33 8.63
C GLY A 55 10.85 -3.86 7.19
N GLN A 56 10.78 -4.81 6.29
CA GLN A 56 10.90 -4.61 4.86
C GLN A 56 9.74 -5.24 4.12
N MET A 57 9.37 -4.64 3.01
CA MET A 57 8.39 -5.20 2.09
C MET A 57 8.94 -5.25 0.66
N LEU A 58 8.48 -6.25 -0.07
CA LEU A 58 8.79 -6.46 -1.47
C LEU A 58 7.49 -6.84 -2.19
N ILE A 59 7.09 -6.04 -3.15
CA ILE A 59 5.97 -6.34 -4.04
C ILE A 59 6.55 -6.70 -5.39
N ALA A 60 6.23 -7.89 -5.88
CA ALA A 60 6.52 -8.32 -7.25
C ALA A 60 5.18 -8.62 -7.93
N ARG A 61 4.90 -7.94 -9.05
CA ARG A 61 3.59 -8.00 -9.72
C ARG A 61 3.13 -9.43 -9.99
N GLU A 62 4.03 -10.28 -10.47
CA GLU A 62 3.73 -11.65 -10.85
C GLU A 62 3.80 -12.65 -9.71
N GLN A 63 4.46 -12.28 -8.60
CA GLN A 63 4.71 -13.19 -7.49
C GLN A 63 3.92 -12.85 -6.22
N GLY A 64 3.59 -11.56 -6.01
CA GLY A 64 2.80 -11.12 -4.87
C GLY A 64 3.52 -10.19 -3.92
N LEU A 65 3.21 -10.29 -2.64
CA LEU A 65 3.75 -9.50 -1.55
C LEU A 65 4.56 -10.39 -0.61
N TRP A 66 5.80 -9.98 -0.34
CA TRP A 66 6.60 -10.44 0.79
C TRP A 66 6.72 -9.31 1.80
N TRP A 67 6.28 -9.57 3.04
CA TRP A 67 6.33 -8.66 4.17
C TRP A 67 7.17 -9.30 5.27
N HIS A 68 8.25 -8.64 5.68
CA HIS A 68 9.17 -9.18 6.67
C HIS A 68 9.36 -8.20 7.82
N GLN A 69 8.69 -8.46 8.92
CA GLN A 69 8.90 -7.75 10.17
C GLN A 69 10.16 -8.28 10.84
N GLN A 70 11.03 -7.39 11.28
CA GLN A 70 12.30 -7.69 11.94
C GLN A 70 12.23 -7.45 13.44
N THR A 71 11.49 -6.44 13.86
CA THR A 71 11.34 -6.05 15.27
C THR A 71 9.88 -5.78 15.61
N PRO A 72 9.43 -6.02 16.86
CA PRO A 72 10.15 -6.56 18.02
C PRO A 72 10.37 -8.08 17.96
N PHE A 73 9.73 -8.78 17.05
CA PHE A 73 9.90 -10.21 16.78
C PHE A 73 9.87 -10.44 15.27
N VAL A 74 10.54 -11.51 14.84
CA VAL A 74 10.63 -11.83 13.42
C VAL A 74 9.32 -12.48 12.96
N MET A 75 8.69 -11.89 11.95
CA MET A 75 7.53 -12.44 11.27
C MET A 75 7.68 -12.24 9.76
N THR A 76 7.40 -13.27 9.01
CA THR A 76 7.35 -13.18 7.55
C THR A 76 5.94 -13.54 7.08
N LEU A 77 5.39 -12.70 6.21
CA LEU A 77 4.15 -12.95 5.50
C LEU A 77 4.45 -12.96 4.01
N LEU A 78 4.12 -14.06 3.37
CA LEU A 78 4.11 -14.19 1.92
C LEU A 78 2.67 -14.28 1.43
N LEU A 79 2.35 -13.51 0.41
CA LEU A 79 1.01 -13.39 -0.12
C LEU A 79 1.06 -13.49 -1.64
N ASP A 80 0.55 -14.56 -2.20
CA ASP A 80 0.41 -14.75 -3.64
C ASP A 80 -1.06 -15.01 -4.05
N ASP A 81 -1.32 -15.33 -5.31
CA ASP A 81 -2.68 -15.59 -5.81
C ASP A 81 -3.31 -16.88 -5.26
N LYS A 82 -2.51 -17.78 -4.71
CA LYS A 82 -2.95 -19.12 -4.32
C LYS A 82 -2.90 -19.36 -2.82
N ARG A 83 -2.01 -18.66 -2.12
CA ARG A 83 -1.74 -18.92 -0.71
C ARG A 83 -1.28 -17.67 0.03
N MET A 84 -1.51 -17.69 1.32
CA MET A 84 -0.83 -16.87 2.30
C MET A 84 0.02 -17.76 3.18
N VAL A 85 1.30 -17.44 3.32
CA VAL A 85 2.23 -18.17 4.19
C VAL A 85 2.70 -17.23 5.27
N GLN A 86 2.49 -17.60 6.53
CA GLN A 86 2.95 -16.85 7.69
C GLN A 86 3.94 -17.67 8.50
N SER A 87 5.09 -17.09 8.80
CA SER A 87 6.09 -17.66 9.71
C SER A 87 6.36 -16.68 10.84
N LEU A 88 6.44 -17.17 12.07
CA LEU A 88 6.68 -16.38 13.27
C LEU A 88 7.88 -16.94 14.02
N ASN A 89 8.91 -16.11 14.26
CA ASN A 89 10.11 -16.49 15.04
C ASN A 89 10.73 -17.83 14.62
N GLY A 90 10.75 -18.11 13.29
CA GLY A 90 11.30 -19.37 12.79
C GLY A 90 10.48 -20.62 13.10
N GLN A 91 9.25 -20.46 13.59
CA GLN A 91 8.32 -21.57 13.76
C GLN A 91 7.90 -22.15 12.40
N LYS A 92 7.34 -23.36 12.43
CA LYS A 92 6.79 -23.99 11.22
C LYS A 92 5.78 -23.05 10.57
N PRO A 93 5.94 -22.75 9.27
CA PRO A 93 5.04 -21.86 8.57
C PRO A 93 3.59 -22.35 8.56
N GLN A 94 2.66 -21.40 8.71
CA GLN A 94 1.24 -21.65 8.52
C GLN A 94 0.90 -21.28 7.08
N VAL A 95 0.30 -22.21 6.36
CA VAL A 95 -0.15 -21.99 4.97
C VAL A 95 -1.67 -21.93 4.97
N ILE A 96 -2.21 -20.83 4.46
CA ILE A 96 -3.64 -20.61 4.27
C ILE A 96 -3.88 -20.53 2.77
N THR A 97 -4.80 -21.37 2.27
CA THR A 97 -5.20 -21.41 0.86
C THR A 97 -6.65 -20.96 0.70
N ALA A 98 -7.07 -20.69 -0.55
CA ALA A 98 -8.45 -20.36 -0.85
C ALA A 98 -9.43 -21.45 -0.38
N ASP A 99 -9.04 -22.71 -0.49
CA ASP A 99 -9.88 -23.84 -0.06
C ASP A 99 -9.99 -23.94 1.47
N SER A 100 -8.89 -23.64 2.19
CA SER A 100 -8.87 -23.73 3.65
C SER A 100 -9.53 -22.53 4.34
N ASN A 101 -9.46 -21.33 3.75
CA ASN A 101 -10.08 -20.11 4.29
C ASN A 101 -10.43 -19.11 3.17
N PRO A 102 -11.59 -19.30 2.50
CA PRO A 102 -12.01 -18.44 1.39
C PRO A 102 -12.12 -16.94 1.76
N GLN A 103 -12.54 -16.63 2.99
CA GLN A 103 -12.69 -15.24 3.45
C GLN A 103 -11.34 -14.54 3.60
N MET A 104 -10.35 -15.22 4.16
CA MET A 104 -8.99 -14.70 4.28
C MET A 104 -8.36 -14.51 2.90
N PHE A 105 -8.65 -15.40 1.96
CA PHE A 105 -8.14 -15.31 0.60
C PHE A 105 -8.74 -14.12 -0.17
N GLN A 106 -10.02 -13.82 0.02
CA GLN A 106 -10.62 -12.58 -0.50
C GLN A 106 -9.95 -11.34 0.07
N PHE A 107 -9.61 -11.35 1.37
CA PHE A 107 -8.86 -10.25 1.98
C PHE A 107 -7.50 -10.03 1.30
N ASN A 108 -6.79 -11.12 0.99
CA ASN A 108 -5.52 -11.05 0.27
C ASN A 108 -5.65 -10.40 -1.11
N HIS A 109 -6.69 -10.77 -1.85
CA HIS A 109 -6.95 -10.20 -3.17
C HIS A 109 -7.19 -8.69 -3.09
N LEU A 110 -7.89 -8.25 -2.04
CA LEU A 110 -8.12 -6.84 -1.77
C LEU A 110 -6.86 -6.08 -1.35
N LEU A 111 -5.99 -6.69 -0.55
CA LEU A 111 -4.69 -6.09 -0.21
C LEU A 111 -3.84 -5.84 -1.48
N ARG A 112 -3.79 -6.81 -2.38
CA ARG A 112 -3.08 -6.62 -3.66
C ARG A 112 -3.70 -5.50 -4.48
N ALA A 113 -5.02 -5.43 -4.57
CA ALA A 113 -5.71 -4.35 -5.28
C ALA A 113 -5.42 -2.97 -4.68
N LEU A 114 -5.28 -2.86 -3.34
CA LEU A 114 -4.86 -1.63 -2.67
C LEU A 114 -3.46 -1.19 -3.10
N PHE A 115 -2.49 -2.11 -3.13
CA PHE A 115 -1.13 -1.80 -3.56
C PHE A 115 -1.00 -1.50 -5.04
N GLN A 116 -1.92 -2.00 -5.86
CA GLN A 116 -1.95 -1.78 -7.31
C GLN A 116 -2.88 -0.63 -7.72
N ALA A 117 -3.61 -0.03 -6.77
CA ALA A 117 -4.66 0.96 -7.00
C ALA A 117 -5.68 0.51 -8.08
N ASP A 118 -6.02 -0.79 -8.11
CA ASP A 118 -6.96 -1.36 -9.07
C ASP A 118 -8.36 -0.77 -8.87
N GLN A 119 -8.74 0.20 -9.68
CA GLN A 119 -9.98 0.95 -9.56
C GLN A 119 -11.23 0.07 -9.61
N LYS A 120 -11.24 -0.96 -10.45
CA LYS A 120 -12.40 -1.83 -10.58
C LYS A 120 -12.63 -2.58 -9.27
N VAL A 121 -11.61 -3.24 -8.77
CA VAL A 121 -11.66 -3.98 -7.49
C VAL A 121 -11.94 -3.03 -6.33
N LEU A 122 -11.32 -1.83 -6.32
CA LEU A 122 -11.57 -0.83 -5.30
C LEU A 122 -13.02 -0.36 -5.31
N ASN A 123 -13.59 0.00 -6.46
CA ASN A 123 -14.97 0.48 -6.58
C ASN A 123 -16.02 -0.61 -6.28
N GLU A 124 -15.72 -1.87 -6.53
CA GLU A 124 -16.59 -2.98 -6.19
C GLU A 124 -16.69 -3.18 -4.67
N ASN A 125 -15.58 -3.00 -3.95
CA ASN A 125 -15.47 -3.35 -2.53
C ASN A 125 -15.52 -2.16 -1.57
N PHE A 126 -15.27 -0.94 -2.07
CA PHE A 126 -15.20 0.28 -1.25
C PHE A 126 -16.03 1.42 -1.82
N SER A 127 -16.47 2.32 -0.95
CA SER A 127 -16.73 3.69 -1.32
C SER A 127 -15.39 4.41 -1.38
N VAL A 128 -15.05 4.94 -2.56
CA VAL A 128 -13.74 5.48 -2.87
C VAL A 128 -13.82 7.00 -2.96
N ALA A 129 -13.00 7.72 -2.18
CA ALA A 129 -12.79 9.15 -2.31
C ALA A 129 -11.32 9.44 -2.57
N PHE A 130 -11.00 9.84 -3.80
CA PHE A 130 -9.67 10.27 -4.20
C PHE A 130 -9.56 11.79 -4.09
N SER A 131 -8.42 12.29 -3.58
CA SER A 131 -8.13 13.71 -3.52
C SER A 131 -6.69 13.98 -3.95
N ASP A 132 -6.54 14.84 -4.94
CA ASP A 132 -5.27 15.49 -5.23
C ASP A 132 -4.98 16.53 -4.14
N ARG A 133 -3.79 16.47 -3.57
CA ARG A 133 -3.32 17.38 -2.50
C ARG A 133 -2.34 18.46 -3.02
N GLY A 134 -2.13 18.47 -4.33
CA GLY A 134 -1.16 19.36 -4.96
C GLY A 134 0.28 18.83 -4.91
N ASN A 135 1.13 19.35 -5.79
CA ASN A 135 2.54 18.95 -5.90
C ASN A 135 2.78 17.45 -6.06
N GLY A 136 1.84 16.75 -6.70
CA GLY A 136 1.88 15.30 -6.89
C GLY A 136 1.43 14.48 -5.69
N ALA A 137 1.17 15.09 -4.54
CA ALA A 137 0.65 14.41 -3.36
C ALA A 137 -0.83 14.07 -3.53
N TRP A 138 -1.25 12.92 -3.01
CA TRP A 138 -2.60 12.39 -3.13
C TRP A 138 -3.04 11.64 -1.87
N THR A 139 -4.35 11.53 -1.71
CA THR A 139 -4.97 10.65 -0.72
C THR A 139 -6.08 9.83 -1.36
N LEU A 140 -6.20 8.58 -0.91
CA LEU A 140 -7.25 7.64 -1.30
C LEU A 140 -7.93 7.14 -0.03
N ASP A 141 -9.16 7.59 0.17
CA ASP A 141 -9.98 7.25 1.33
C ASP A 141 -10.98 6.16 0.95
N LEU A 142 -10.93 5.04 1.64
CA LEU A 142 -11.66 3.83 1.33
C LEU A 142 -12.53 3.43 2.50
N THR A 143 -13.85 3.41 2.29
CA THR A 143 -14.82 2.87 3.26
C THR A 143 -15.32 1.52 2.74
N PRO A 144 -15.08 0.40 3.45
CA PRO A 144 -15.51 -0.91 3.01
C PRO A 144 -17.05 -1.02 2.91
N LYS A 145 -17.56 -1.57 1.77
CA LYS A 145 -18.99 -1.73 1.52
C LYS A 145 -19.53 -3.07 2.02
N ALA A 146 -18.74 -4.13 1.90
CA ALA A 146 -19.18 -5.49 2.10
C ALA A 146 -18.25 -6.32 2.99
N ALA A 147 -18.73 -7.48 3.45
CA ALA A 147 -17.93 -8.45 4.18
C ALA A 147 -16.86 -9.06 3.25
N PRO A 148 -15.68 -9.45 3.80
CA PRO A 148 -15.36 -9.41 5.23
C PRO A 148 -14.88 -8.05 5.74
N LEU A 149 -14.46 -7.13 4.87
CA LEU A 149 -13.75 -5.90 5.26
C LEU A 149 -14.58 -4.95 6.11
N ASN A 150 -15.86 -4.78 5.81
CA ASN A 150 -16.76 -3.91 6.59
C ASN A 150 -17.05 -4.44 8.01
N LYS A 151 -16.65 -5.69 8.32
CA LYS A 151 -16.69 -6.25 9.66
C LYS A 151 -15.40 -6.02 10.44
N ILE A 152 -14.32 -5.68 9.73
CA ILE A 152 -12.98 -5.50 10.29
C ILE A 152 -12.64 -4.01 10.38
N PHE A 153 -12.83 -3.27 9.28
CA PHE A 153 -12.41 -1.87 9.18
C PHE A 153 -13.59 -0.90 9.06
N ASN A 154 -13.43 0.26 9.68
CA ASN A 154 -14.26 1.44 9.44
C ASN A 154 -13.77 2.21 8.22
N ARG A 155 -12.43 2.32 8.09
CA ARG A 155 -11.77 3.17 7.10
C ARG A 155 -10.37 2.67 6.81
N ILE A 156 -9.95 2.82 5.56
CA ILE A 156 -8.58 2.64 5.11
C ILE A 156 -8.18 3.92 4.36
N LEU A 157 -7.16 4.62 4.83
CA LEU A 157 -6.65 5.82 4.20
C LEU A 157 -5.24 5.56 3.67
N LEU A 158 -5.08 5.69 2.36
CA LEU A 158 -3.79 5.66 1.69
C LEU A 158 -3.36 7.08 1.36
N ALA A 159 -2.08 7.38 1.52
CA ALA A 159 -1.51 8.65 1.10
C ALA A 159 -0.13 8.45 0.50
N GLY A 160 0.24 9.33 -0.41
CA GLY A 160 1.54 9.28 -1.05
C GLY A 160 1.80 10.44 -1.98
N ASN A 161 2.91 10.34 -2.69
CA ASN A 161 3.28 11.25 -3.77
C ASN A 161 3.62 10.44 -5.01
N THR A 162 4.89 10.19 -5.30
CA THR A 162 5.32 9.32 -6.40
C THR A 162 4.92 7.88 -6.15
N PHE A 163 5.04 7.44 -4.89
CA PHE A 163 4.68 6.11 -4.40
C PHE A 163 3.67 6.22 -3.26
N LEU A 164 3.28 5.08 -2.73
CA LEU A 164 2.54 4.98 -1.49
C LEU A 164 3.51 5.29 -0.33
N ASP A 165 3.18 6.27 0.50
CA ASP A 165 3.99 6.69 1.64
C ASP A 165 3.39 6.21 2.97
N SER A 166 2.05 6.15 3.06
CA SER A 166 1.39 5.72 4.28
C SER A 166 0.07 4.98 4.05
N ILE A 167 -0.23 4.07 4.98
CA ILE A 167 -1.50 3.36 5.10
C ILE A 167 -1.99 3.54 6.53
N ASN A 168 -3.20 4.07 6.69
CA ASN A 168 -3.87 4.19 7.98
C ASN A 168 -5.12 3.31 7.98
N LEU A 169 -5.23 2.44 8.98
CA LEU A 169 -6.33 1.51 9.15
C LEU A 169 -7.05 1.84 10.45
N ASP A 170 -8.33 2.18 10.37
CA ASP A 170 -9.22 2.33 11.52
C ASP A 170 -10.11 1.08 11.60
N ASP A 171 -9.98 0.29 12.64
CA ASP A 171 -10.78 -0.93 12.77
C ASP A 171 -12.08 -0.74 13.56
N LYS A 172 -12.92 -1.77 13.56
CA LYS A 172 -14.22 -1.76 14.25
C LYS A 172 -14.12 -1.85 15.77
N GLN A 173 -12.97 -2.24 16.30
CA GLN A 173 -12.72 -2.36 17.74
C GLN A 173 -12.15 -1.06 18.33
N GLY A 174 -11.89 -0.07 17.47
CA GLY A 174 -11.30 1.22 17.85
C GLY A 174 -9.77 1.22 17.83
N ASP A 175 -9.16 0.14 17.36
CA ASP A 175 -7.72 0.11 17.12
C ASP A 175 -7.37 0.91 15.87
N LYS A 176 -6.16 1.46 15.86
CA LYS A 176 -5.60 2.18 14.72
C LYS A 176 -4.24 1.60 14.36
N THR A 177 -4.04 1.35 13.09
CA THR A 177 -2.74 0.93 12.57
C THR A 177 -2.27 1.95 11.54
N GLU A 178 -1.10 2.50 11.77
CA GLU A 178 -0.40 3.38 10.84
C GLU A 178 0.84 2.65 10.31
N ILE A 179 0.97 2.56 9.00
CA ILE A 179 2.13 2.01 8.33
C ILE A 179 2.76 3.14 7.52
N GLN A 180 3.98 3.49 7.86
CA GLN A 180 4.81 4.44 7.12
C GLN A 180 5.80 3.66 6.27
N LEU A 181 5.84 3.97 4.96
CA LEU A 181 6.77 3.40 4.01
C LEU A 181 7.90 4.39 3.75
N SER A 182 9.11 3.89 3.68
CA SER A 182 10.31 4.70 3.43
C SER A 182 11.28 3.94 2.52
N ASN A 183 12.28 4.66 2.00
CA ASN A 183 13.30 4.07 1.12
C ASN A 183 12.71 3.28 -0.05
N THR A 184 11.57 3.74 -0.59
CA THR A 184 10.89 3.08 -1.71
C THR A 184 11.78 3.08 -2.95
N ARG A 185 11.98 1.91 -3.54
CA ARG A 185 12.84 1.68 -4.72
C ARG A 185 12.12 0.78 -5.73
N ILE A 186 12.26 1.13 -6.99
CA ILE A 186 11.73 0.36 -8.12
C ILE A 186 12.86 -0.25 -8.97
N GLU A 187 14.08 0.20 -8.78
CA GLU A 187 15.26 -0.31 -9.46
C GLU A 187 16.06 -1.29 -8.58
N PRO A 188 16.62 -2.35 -9.17
CA PRO A 188 16.38 -2.84 -10.55
C PRO A 188 14.96 -3.39 -10.71
N PRO A 189 14.37 -3.37 -11.94
CA PRO A 189 13.00 -3.82 -12.18
C PRO A 189 12.84 -5.35 -12.13
N GLN A 190 13.93 -6.10 -12.05
CA GLN A 190 13.94 -7.55 -11.86
C GLN A 190 14.23 -7.90 -10.41
N LEU A 191 13.71 -9.04 -9.97
CA LEU A 191 14.08 -9.65 -8.70
C LEU A 191 15.48 -10.23 -8.79
N SER A 192 16.29 -10.05 -7.74
CA SER A 192 17.52 -10.83 -7.56
C SER A 192 17.19 -12.30 -7.25
N ASP A 193 18.18 -13.18 -7.36
CA ASP A 193 18.01 -14.60 -7.01
C ASP A 193 17.58 -14.78 -5.54
N GLU A 194 18.13 -13.97 -4.64
CA GLU A 194 17.72 -13.96 -3.23
C GLU A 194 16.25 -13.52 -3.06
N GLU A 195 15.83 -12.48 -3.76
CA GLU A 195 14.46 -12.00 -3.72
C GLU A 195 13.46 -13.01 -4.32
N GLN A 196 13.85 -13.70 -5.39
CA GLN A 196 13.05 -14.79 -5.96
C GLN A 196 12.88 -15.94 -4.97
N ALA A 197 13.94 -16.30 -4.25
CA ALA A 197 13.89 -17.34 -3.23
C ALA A 197 12.92 -17.02 -2.08
N ARG A 198 12.72 -15.72 -1.76
CA ARG A 198 11.74 -15.30 -0.75
C ARG A 198 10.30 -15.66 -1.13
N PHE A 199 9.97 -15.65 -2.43
CA PHE A 199 8.64 -16.03 -2.93
C PHE A 199 8.47 -17.54 -3.13
N ALA A 200 9.55 -18.30 -3.19
CA ALA A 200 9.44 -19.76 -3.28
C ALA A 200 8.73 -20.35 -2.05
N GLY A 201 8.81 -19.65 -0.93
CA GLY A 201 8.24 -20.09 0.34
C GLY A 201 9.02 -21.25 0.95
N PRO A 202 8.64 -21.68 2.13
CA PRO A 202 9.18 -22.86 2.77
C PRO A 202 8.66 -24.14 2.10
#